data_8569e3723bb6920a86f031eee451f65c
#
_entry.id   8569e3723bb6920a86f031eee451f65c
#
_cell.length_a   1.000
_cell.length_b   1.000
_cell.length_c   1.000
_cell.angle_alpha   90.00
_cell.angle_beta   90.00
_cell.angle_gamma   90.00
#
_symmetry.space_group_name_H-M   'P 1'
#
loop_
_entity.id
_entity.type
_entity.pdbx_description
1 polymer ?
#
loop_
_entity_poly.entity_id
_entity_poly.type
_entity_poly.pdbx_seq_one_letter_code
_entity_poly.pdbx_strand_id
1 'polypeptide(L)'
;MPSAEGVKLGEVKFAGTLLAAAALALPSPATAAPLICIDPGHDATPDLSLERIGPGSTIYKIKDGGGAPGEAKVVLQIGFKLRTLLLNRGYRVAMTRTTDEFTYGNRGNIARARFCNRRGAALMLRLHADGSTDSSRHGVSTLYPAWHAGWTDDILPQSRRAARLVQARVVAATGAKDLGLVRRADLTGFNWANVPAILIEEGFMTNPTEGSRLRHPRYQWKVARGLARGTGDFVPLP
;
A
#
# COMPACT_ATOMS: atom_id res chain seq x y z
N MET A 1 -60.51 -44.99 74.86
CA MET A 1 -59.78 -43.86 74.38
C MET A 1 -58.57 -44.39 73.60
N PRO A 2 -58.57 -44.48 72.27
CA PRO A 2 -57.38 -44.92 71.49
C PRO A 2 -56.59 -43.72 71.06
N SER A 3 -55.28 -43.88 71.04
CA SER A 3 -54.20 -43.02 70.74
C SER A 3 -54.05 -42.77 69.25
N ALA A 4 -53.69 -41.53 68.83
CA ALA A 4 -53.43 -41.12 67.49
C ALA A 4 -52.07 -41.58 67.04
N GLU A 5 -52.02 -42.32 65.89
CA GLU A 5 -50.79 -42.65 65.15
C GLU A 5 -50.40 -41.53 64.24
N GLY A 6 -49.15 -41.12 64.37
CA GLY A 6 -48.56 -40.07 63.51
C GLY A 6 -48.13 -40.63 62.19
N VAL A 7 -48.59 -39.99 61.14
CA VAL A 7 -48.16 -40.26 59.76
C VAL A 7 -46.82 -39.55 59.47
N LYS A 8 -45.80 -40.33 59.15
CA LYS A 8 -44.49 -39.82 58.67
C LYS A 8 -44.58 -39.40 57.19
N LEU A 9 -44.38 -38.12 56.90
CA LEU A 9 -44.18 -37.60 55.53
C LEU A 9 -42.80 -37.94 55.02
N GLY A 10 -42.74 -38.66 53.90
CA GLY A 10 -41.50 -39.02 53.23
C GLY A 10 -40.91 -37.81 52.52
N GLU A 11 -39.59 -37.60 52.69
CA GLU A 11 -38.84 -36.58 51.99
C GLU A 11 -38.64 -37.01 50.52
N VAL A 12 -39.12 -36.21 49.57
CA VAL A 12 -38.89 -36.33 48.14
C VAL A 12 -37.56 -35.57 47.78
N LYS A 13 -36.50 -36.32 47.52
CA LYS A 13 -35.23 -35.74 47.03
C LYS A 13 -35.38 -35.43 45.57
N PHE A 14 -35.45 -34.13 45.20
CA PHE A 14 -35.29 -33.69 43.83
C PHE A 14 -33.81 -33.75 43.41
N ALA A 15 -33.47 -34.67 42.51
CA ALA A 15 -32.17 -34.68 41.87
C ALA A 15 -32.20 -33.65 40.72
N GLY A 16 -31.60 -32.48 40.98
CA GLY A 16 -31.42 -31.43 39.97
C GLY A 16 -30.32 -31.82 38.99
N THR A 17 -30.68 -32.16 37.75
CA THR A 17 -29.73 -32.36 36.65
C THR A 17 -29.27 -31.01 36.13
N LEU A 18 -28.03 -30.63 36.45
CA LEU A 18 -27.38 -29.45 35.81
C LEU A 18 -27.07 -29.77 34.36
N LEU A 19 -27.82 -29.24 33.43
CA LEU A 19 -27.45 -29.18 32.01
C LEU A 19 -26.37 -28.10 31.84
N ALA A 20 -25.13 -28.54 31.65
CA ALA A 20 -24.03 -27.68 31.22
C ALA A 20 -24.27 -27.29 29.75
N ALA A 21 -24.68 -26.05 29.49
CA ALA A 21 -24.77 -25.49 28.16
C ALA A 21 -23.34 -25.25 27.63
N ALA A 22 -22.86 -26.11 26.78
CA ALA A 22 -21.62 -25.89 26.01
C ALA A 22 -21.89 -24.76 25.00
N ALA A 23 -21.38 -23.57 25.26
CA ALA A 23 -21.39 -22.48 24.33
C ALA A 23 -20.43 -22.83 23.16
N LEU A 24 -20.99 -23.22 22.04
CA LEU A 24 -20.25 -23.32 20.77
C LEU A 24 -19.79 -21.93 20.37
N ALA A 25 -18.50 -21.62 20.56
CA ALA A 25 -17.88 -20.42 20.03
C ALA A 25 -17.92 -20.47 18.50
N LEU A 26 -18.77 -19.65 17.91
CA LEU A 26 -18.76 -19.48 16.45
C LEU A 26 -17.40 -18.92 16.04
N PRO A 27 -16.75 -19.48 15.01
CA PRO A 27 -15.50 -18.92 14.52
C PRO A 27 -15.73 -17.48 14.05
N SER A 28 -14.94 -16.55 14.59
CA SER A 28 -14.94 -15.17 14.10
C SER A 28 -14.72 -15.16 12.59
N PRO A 29 -15.47 -14.34 11.83
CA PRO A 29 -15.26 -14.26 10.40
C PRO A 29 -13.79 -13.89 10.13
N ALA A 30 -13.09 -14.73 9.41
CA ALA A 30 -11.71 -14.46 9.01
C ALA A 30 -11.68 -13.12 8.27
N THR A 31 -11.01 -12.11 8.83
CA THR A 31 -10.85 -10.82 8.16
C THR A 31 -10.12 -11.04 6.85
N ALA A 32 -10.71 -10.58 5.75
CA ALA A 32 -10.09 -10.74 4.43
C ALA A 32 -8.68 -10.12 4.44
N ALA A 33 -7.71 -10.84 3.86
CA ALA A 33 -6.34 -10.37 3.78
C ALA A 33 -6.25 -8.94 3.21
N PRO A 34 -5.40 -8.06 3.77
CA PRO A 34 -5.29 -6.68 3.34
C PRO A 34 -4.84 -6.59 1.89
N LEU A 35 -5.37 -5.59 1.16
CA LEU A 35 -5.05 -5.34 -0.23
C LEU A 35 -3.98 -4.26 -0.34
N ILE A 36 -2.91 -4.55 -1.06
CA ILE A 36 -1.87 -3.60 -1.43
C ILE A 36 -2.08 -3.21 -2.90
N CYS A 37 -2.18 -1.91 -3.16
CA CYS A 37 -2.30 -1.36 -4.50
C CYS A 37 -0.93 -0.89 -4.98
N ILE A 38 -0.35 -1.59 -5.96
CA ILE A 38 0.92 -1.22 -6.60
C ILE A 38 0.59 -0.32 -7.79
N ASP A 39 1.18 0.86 -7.84
CA ASP A 39 1.05 1.82 -8.93
C ASP A 39 2.41 2.05 -9.59
N PRO A 40 2.81 1.23 -10.59
CA PRO A 40 4.01 1.52 -11.38
C PRO A 40 3.82 2.83 -12.14
N GLY A 41 4.69 3.82 -11.84
CA GLY A 41 4.62 5.15 -12.43
C GLY A 41 4.74 5.15 -13.95
N HIS A 42 4.30 6.22 -14.57
CA HIS A 42 4.34 6.44 -16.01
C HIS A 42 3.70 5.31 -16.84
N ASP A 43 3.78 5.41 -18.14
CA ASP A 43 3.63 4.34 -19.11
C ASP A 43 4.52 4.64 -20.33
N ALA A 44 4.49 3.79 -21.36
CA ALA A 44 5.37 3.93 -22.51
C ALA A 44 5.11 5.21 -23.32
N THR A 45 3.89 5.76 -23.24
CA THR A 45 3.49 6.95 -23.99
C THR A 45 3.07 8.07 -23.04
N PRO A 46 3.76 9.22 -23.02
CA PRO A 46 3.35 10.38 -22.24
C PRO A 46 1.91 10.84 -22.54
N ASP A 47 1.18 11.27 -21.51
CA ASP A 47 -0.10 11.96 -21.65
C ASP A 47 0.05 13.40 -21.16
N LEU A 48 0.31 14.32 -22.10
CA LEU A 48 0.52 15.74 -21.80
C LEU A 48 -0.78 16.50 -21.56
N SER A 49 -1.94 15.85 -21.65
CA SER A 49 -3.20 16.49 -21.26
C SER A 49 -3.24 16.78 -19.76
N LEU A 50 -4.13 17.70 -19.37
CA LEU A 50 -4.15 18.21 -18.02
C LEU A 50 -5.19 17.48 -17.14
N GLU A 51 -4.89 17.37 -15.86
CA GLU A 51 -5.83 16.96 -14.81
C GLU A 51 -5.75 17.87 -13.60
N ARG A 52 -6.84 17.97 -12.83
CA ARG A 52 -6.87 18.80 -11.61
C ARG A 52 -5.94 18.24 -10.56
N ILE A 53 -5.17 19.12 -9.90
CA ILE A 53 -4.21 18.72 -8.87
C ILE A 53 -4.88 18.08 -7.63
N GLY A 54 -6.13 18.44 -7.35
CA GLY A 54 -6.90 17.92 -6.22
C GLY A 54 -8.40 18.17 -6.40
N PRO A 55 -9.27 17.56 -5.56
CA PRO A 55 -10.72 17.75 -5.60
C PRO A 55 -11.10 19.22 -5.48
N GLY A 56 -11.91 19.76 -6.42
CA GLY A 56 -12.34 21.16 -6.42
C GLY A 56 -11.27 22.18 -6.79
N SER A 57 -10.00 21.79 -7.00
CA SER A 57 -8.92 22.72 -7.37
C SER A 57 -9.14 23.35 -8.75
N THR A 58 -8.73 24.61 -8.89
CA THR A 58 -8.61 25.28 -10.19
C THR A 58 -7.25 25.09 -10.83
N ILE A 59 -6.28 24.50 -10.12
CA ILE A 59 -4.93 24.24 -10.60
C ILE A 59 -4.92 22.90 -11.35
N TYR A 60 -4.27 22.91 -12.50
CA TYR A 60 -4.10 21.73 -13.36
C TYR A 60 -2.63 21.39 -13.52
N LYS A 61 -2.35 20.10 -13.70
CA LYS A 61 -1.01 19.55 -14.01
C LYS A 61 -1.12 18.57 -15.17
N ILE A 62 0.00 18.35 -15.85
CA ILE A 62 0.15 17.28 -16.84
C ILE A 62 -0.09 15.93 -16.13
N LYS A 63 -0.86 15.06 -16.78
CA LYS A 63 -1.16 13.71 -16.26
C LYS A 63 0.08 12.83 -16.15
N ASP A 64 0.86 12.79 -17.23
CA ASP A 64 2.08 11.99 -17.30
C ASP A 64 3.09 12.63 -18.25
N GLY A 65 4.20 13.10 -17.70
CA GLY A 65 5.33 13.64 -18.49
C GLY A 65 6.24 12.57 -19.11
N GLY A 66 5.94 11.28 -18.90
CA GLY A 66 6.72 10.16 -19.45
C GLY A 66 7.88 9.68 -18.57
N GLY A 67 8.24 10.42 -17.50
CA GLY A 67 9.36 10.07 -16.62
C GLY A 67 10.74 10.13 -17.26
N ALA A 68 11.72 9.57 -16.59
CA ALA A 68 13.07 9.43 -17.11
C ALA A 68 13.17 8.29 -18.16
N PRO A 69 14.12 8.34 -19.10
CA PRO A 69 14.25 7.32 -20.15
C PRO A 69 14.35 5.89 -19.60
N GLY A 70 13.34 5.06 -19.90
CA GLY A 70 13.23 3.67 -19.47
C GLY A 70 12.65 3.46 -18.06
N GLU A 71 12.27 4.51 -17.36
CA GLU A 71 11.65 4.45 -16.03
C GLU A 71 10.38 3.60 -16.04
N ALA A 72 9.44 3.89 -16.93
CA ALA A 72 8.16 3.18 -17.00
C ALA A 72 8.32 1.65 -17.03
N LYS A 73 9.28 1.16 -17.83
CA LYS A 73 9.59 -0.27 -17.93
C LYS A 73 10.21 -0.84 -16.65
N VAL A 74 11.16 -0.10 -16.07
CA VAL A 74 11.88 -0.54 -14.85
C VAL A 74 10.93 -0.67 -13.68
N VAL A 75 10.11 0.36 -13.41
CA VAL A 75 9.18 0.35 -12.27
C VAL A 75 8.07 -0.69 -12.45
N LEU A 76 7.66 -0.98 -13.68
CA LEU A 76 6.74 -2.08 -13.96
C LEU A 76 7.38 -3.44 -13.62
N GLN A 77 8.64 -3.66 -14.01
CA GLN A 77 9.37 -4.88 -13.70
C GLN A 77 9.57 -5.07 -12.19
N ILE A 78 9.84 -4.00 -11.45
CA ILE A 78 9.93 -4.01 -9.99
C ILE A 78 8.54 -4.29 -9.39
N GLY A 79 7.49 -3.68 -9.92
CA GLY A 79 6.11 -3.91 -9.52
C GLY A 79 5.69 -5.39 -9.61
N PHE A 80 6.05 -6.10 -10.69
CA PHE A 80 5.78 -7.53 -10.80
C PHE A 80 6.53 -8.37 -9.77
N LYS A 81 7.80 -8.04 -9.49
CA LYS A 81 8.59 -8.73 -8.45
C LYS A 81 7.99 -8.49 -7.06
N LEU A 82 7.58 -7.25 -6.79
CA LEU A 82 6.90 -6.88 -5.55
C LEU A 82 5.56 -7.63 -5.42
N ARG A 83 4.75 -7.65 -6.48
CA ARG A 83 3.49 -8.41 -6.52
C ARG A 83 3.71 -9.87 -6.13
N THR A 84 4.68 -10.54 -6.73
CA THR A 84 5.03 -11.94 -6.40
C THR A 84 5.36 -12.09 -4.91
N LEU A 85 6.20 -11.21 -4.36
CA LEU A 85 6.60 -11.28 -2.94
C LEU A 85 5.42 -11.04 -1.98
N LEU A 86 4.52 -10.10 -2.32
CA LEU A 86 3.35 -9.80 -1.48
C LEU A 86 2.30 -10.92 -1.54
N LEU A 87 2.01 -11.47 -2.72
CA LEU A 87 1.11 -12.62 -2.87
C LEU A 87 1.62 -13.84 -2.08
N ASN A 88 2.92 -14.15 -2.18
CA ASN A 88 3.54 -15.26 -1.43
C ASN A 88 3.51 -15.06 0.10
N ARG A 89 3.31 -13.83 0.56
CA ARG A 89 3.12 -13.51 1.98
C ARG A 89 1.66 -13.53 2.42
N GLY A 90 0.71 -13.71 1.51
CA GLY A 90 -0.72 -13.75 1.84
C GLY A 90 -1.45 -12.43 1.66
N TYR A 91 -0.84 -11.38 1.12
CA TYR A 91 -1.55 -10.15 0.75
C TYR A 91 -2.39 -10.34 -0.50
N ARG A 92 -3.51 -9.62 -0.57
CA ARG A 92 -4.17 -9.36 -1.85
C ARG A 92 -3.43 -8.22 -2.56
N VAL A 93 -3.28 -8.31 -3.87
CA VAL A 93 -2.56 -7.29 -4.65
C VAL A 93 -3.39 -6.86 -5.86
N ALA A 94 -3.48 -5.56 -6.06
CA ALA A 94 -3.95 -4.94 -7.29
C ALA A 94 -2.82 -4.10 -7.90
N MET A 95 -2.76 -4.03 -9.23
CA MET A 95 -1.82 -3.16 -9.94
C MET A 95 -2.60 -2.21 -10.82
N THR A 96 -2.20 -0.93 -10.88
CA THR A 96 -2.85 0.07 -11.73
C THR A 96 -2.61 -0.19 -13.21
N ARG A 97 -1.47 -0.79 -13.56
CA ARG A 97 -1.15 -1.30 -14.89
C ARG A 97 -0.33 -2.59 -14.80
N THR A 98 -0.46 -3.44 -15.81
CA THR A 98 0.30 -4.70 -15.98
C THR A 98 0.99 -4.80 -17.33
N THR A 99 0.90 -3.75 -18.14
CA THR A 99 1.58 -3.58 -19.43
C THR A 99 2.32 -2.26 -19.41
N ASP A 100 3.10 -1.97 -20.43
CA ASP A 100 3.74 -0.66 -20.61
C ASP A 100 2.72 0.44 -20.95
N GLU A 101 1.47 0.07 -21.19
CA GLU A 101 0.36 1.01 -21.40
C GLU A 101 -0.65 0.93 -20.26
N PHE A 102 -1.23 2.07 -19.91
CA PHE A 102 -2.35 2.11 -18.96
C PHE A 102 -3.65 1.78 -19.69
N THR A 103 -4.24 0.63 -19.38
CA THR A 103 -5.38 0.07 -20.11
C THR A 103 -6.76 0.56 -19.65
N TYR A 104 -6.85 1.38 -18.61
CA TYR A 104 -8.14 1.80 -18.03
C TYR A 104 -8.50 3.25 -18.40
N GLY A 105 -8.76 3.53 -19.66
CA GLY A 105 -9.48 4.69 -20.20
C GLY A 105 -9.03 6.11 -19.85
N ASN A 106 -8.39 6.34 -18.71
CA ASN A 106 -7.81 7.60 -18.29
C ASN A 106 -6.44 7.34 -17.64
N ARG A 107 -5.37 7.70 -18.33
CA ARG A 107 -3.98 7.43 -17.94
C ARG A 107 -3.48 8.27 -16.75
N GLY A 108 -4.26 9.29 -16.33
CA GLY A 108 -3.84 10.26 -15.32
C GLY A 108 -3.76 9.72 -13.90
N ASN A 109 -3.12 10.51 -13.05
CA ASN A 109 -2.93 10.20 -11.63
C ASN A 109 -4.24 10.13 -10.86
N ILE A 110 -5.29 10.87 -11.29
CA ILE A 110 -6.65 10.76 -10.73
C ILE A 110 -7.19 9.34 -10.92
N ALA A 111 -7.06 8.78 -12.13
CA ALA A 111 -7.55 7.42 -12.41
C ALA A 111 -6.81 6.36 -11.59
N ARG A 112 -5.49 6.51 -11.43
CA ARG A 112 -4.64 5.62 -10.61
C ARG A 112 -5.04 5.68 -9.13
N ALA A 113 -5.22 6.87 -8.56
CA ALA A 113 -5.68 7.04 -7.18
C ALA A 113 -7.08 6.42 -6.97
N ARG A 114 -8.04 6.74 -7.85
CA ARG A 114 -9.40 6.19 -7.80
C ARG A 114 -9.45 4.67 -7.96
N PHE A 115 -8.54 4.09 -8.73
CA PHE A 115 -8.42 2.64 -8.86
C PHE A 115 -8.08 1.98 -7.50
N CYS A 116 -7.12 2.54 -6.76
CA CYS A 116 -6.74 2.06 -5.44
C CYS A 116 -7.83 2.33 -4.39
N ASN A 117 -8.45 3.51 -4.42
CA ASN A 117 -9.54 3.91 -3.51
C ASN A 117 -10.73 2.94 -3.60
N ARG A 118 -11.24 2.68 -4.83
CA ARG A 118 -12.39 1.77 -5.04
C ARG A 118 -12.14 0.34 -4.57
N ARG A 119 -10.90 -0.04 -4.36
CA ARG A 119 -10.51 -1.37 -3.88
C ARG A 119 -10.26 -1.41 -2.37
N GLY A 120 -10.40 -0.28 -1.69
CA GLY A 120 -10.12 -0.17 -0.25
C GLY A 120 -8.70 -0.62 0.08
N ALA A 121 -7.71 -0.16 -0.68
CA ALA A 121 -6.33 -0.56 -0.47
C ALA A 121 -5.82 -0.13 0.92
N ALA A 122 -5.16 -1.03 1.63
CA ALA A 122 -4.50 -0.70 2.89
C ALA A 122 -3.26 0.22 2.68
N LEU A 123 -2.69 0.18 1.47
CA LEU A 123 -1.62 1.06 1.03
C LEU A 123 -1.63 1.17 -0.50
N MET A 124 -1.57 2.40 -1.02
CA MET A 124 -1.19 2.70 -2.40
C MET A 124 0.30 2.96 -2.44
N LEU A 125 1.02 2.09 -3.13
CA LEU A 125 2.48 2.14 -3.27
C LEU A 125 2.84 2.51 -4.71
N ARG A 126 3.23 3.77 -4.92
CA ARG A 126 3.63 4.31 -6.21
C ARG A 126 5.12 4.10 -6.41
N LEU A 127 5.49 3.47 -7.51
CA LEU A 127 6.87 3.12 -7.85
C LEU A 127 7.38 4.06 -8.93
N HIS A 128 8.47 4.75 -8.67
CA HIS A 128 9.14 5.68 -9.57
C HIS A 128 10.66 5.51 -9.51
N ALA A 129 11.35 6.02 -10.51
CA ALA A 129 12.80 6.09 -10.54
C ALA A 129 13.20 7.40 -11.19
N ASP A 130 13.65 8.33 -10.37
CA ASP A 130 13.85 9.75 -10.67
C ASP A 130 14.80 10.02 -11.87
N GLY A 131 14.71 11.20 -12.38
CA GLY A 131 15.63 11.77 -13.37
C GLY A 131 16.16 13.14 -12.93
N SER A 132 17.37 13.46 -13.35
CA SER A 132 17.98 14.77 -13.09
C SER A 132 18.85 15.18 -14.26
N THR A 133 18.96 16.50 -14.50
CA THR A 133 19.98 17.07 -15.39
C THR A 133 21.39 16.96 -14.79
N ASP A 134 21.50 16.84 -13.46
CA ASP A 134 22.73 16.50 -12.78
C ASP A 134 22.85 14.98 -12.67
N SER A 135 23.68 14.38 -13.52
CA SER A 135 23.90 12.93 -13.55
C SER A 135 24.66 12.38 -12.34
N SER A 136 25.20 13.23 -11.48
CA SER A 136 25.85 12.81 -10.22
C SER A 136 24.83 12.47 -9.12
N ARG A 137 23.58 12.94 -9.23
CA ARG A 137 22.52 12.64 -8.27
C ARG A 137 22.21 11.15 -8.23
N HIS A 138 22.11 10.60 -7.03
CA HIS A 138 21.81 9.18 -6.79
C HIS A 138 21.23 8.99 -5.39
N GLY A 139 20.52 7.89 -5.19
CA GLY A 139 19.95 7.50 -3.91
C GLY A 139 18.43 7.32 -3.97
N VAL A 140 17.88 6.85 -2.87
CA VAL A 140 16.46 6.52 -2.70
C VAL A 140 15.80 7.57 -1.81
N SER A 141 14.62 8.04 -2.20
CA SER A 141 13.75 8.88 -1.37
C SER A 141 12.31 8.37 -1.40
N THR A 142 11.57 8.57 -0.30
CA THR A 142 10.14 8.27 -0.27
C THR A 142 9.33 9.53 -0.04
N LEU A 143 8.42 9.80 -0.96
CA LEU A 143 7.54 10.94 -0.93
C LEU A 143 6.22 10.56 -0.24
N TYR A 144 5.65 11.51 0.51
CA TYR A 144 4.36 11.37 1.16
C TYR A 144 3.56 12.67 1.05
N PRO A 145 2.21 12.64 1.16
CA PRO A 145 1.39 13.84 1.01
C PRO A 145 1.70 14.89 2.07
N ALA A 146 1.60 16.17 1.68
CA ALA A 146 1.46 17.27 2.64
C ALA A 146 0.03 17.31 3.16
N TRP A 147 -0.18 17.97 4.29
CA TRP A 147 -1.51 18.21 4.83
C TRP A 147 -2.30 19.15 3.93
N HIS A 148 -3.52 18.78 3.60
CA HIS A 148 -4.49 19.61 2.91
C HIS A 148 -5.89 19.22 3.37
N ALA A 149 -6.65 20.20 3.90
CA ALA A 149 -8.01 19.96 4.39
C ALA A 149 -8.92 19.41 3.29
N GLY A 150 -9.59 18.29 3.57
CA GLY A 150 -10.52 17.63 2.64
C GLY A 150 -9.87 16.86 1.48
N TRP A 151 -8.52 16.78 1.43
CA TRP A 151 -7.82 15.99 0.42
C TRP A 151 -6.95 14.90 1.02
N THR A 152 -6.07 15.28 1.96
CA THR A 152 -5.00 14.41 2.46
C THR A 152 -4.89 14.41 3.98
N ASP A 153 -5.69 15.19 4.67
CA ASP A 153 -5.70 15.35 6.13
C ASP A 153 -5.99 14.03 6.86
N ASP A 154 -6.85 13.20 6.28
CA ASP A 154 -7.23 11.89 6.79
C ASP A 154 -6.16 10.80 6.57
N ILE A 155 -5.41 10.87 5.46
CA ILE A 155 -4.40 9.84 5.09
C ILE A 155 -2.96 10.21 5.49
N LEU A 156 -2.68 11.48 5.80
CA LEU A 156 -1.32 11.97 6.06
C LEU A 156 -0.58 11.20 7.17
N PRO A 157 -1.15 10.95 8.36
CA PRO A 157 -0.43 10.27 9.43
C PRO A 157 0.03 8.86 9.00
N GLN A 158 -0.86 8.10 8.35
CA GLN A 158 -0.58 6.75 7.89
C GLN A 158 0.39 6.75 6.71
N SER A 159 0.24 7.67 5.77
CA SER A 159 1.16 7.82 4.63
C SER A 159 2.59 8.13 5.10
N ARG A 160 2.74 9.06 6.06
CA ARG A 160 4.06 9.37 6.65
C ARG A 160 4.67 8.17 7.38
N ARG A 161 3.86 7.41 8.12
CA ARG A 161 4.31 6.17 8.79
C ARG A 161 4.77 5.14 7.77
N ALA A 162 3.98 4.90 6.71
CA ALA A 162 4.33 3.99 5.62
C ALA A 162 5.63 4.42 4.91
N ALA A 163 5.76 5.71 4.59
CA ALA A 163 6.96 6.25 3.95
C ALA A 163 8.23 5.95 4.76
N ARG A 164 8.20 6.18 6.08
CA ARG A 164 9.34 5.91 6.96
C ARG A 164 9.74 4.44 6.98
N LEU A 165 8.76 3.54 7.07
CA LEU A 165 9.01 2.09 7.14
C LEU A 165 9.54 1.55 5.80
N VAL A 166 8.93 1.97 4.69
CA VAL A 166 9.36 1.56 3.35
C VAL A 166 10.75 2.11 3.01
N GLN A 167 11.02 3.40 3.27
CA GLN A 167 12.33 4.02 3.04
C GLN A 167 13.43 3.23 3.75
N ALA A 168 13.30 2.99 5.05
CA ALA A 168 14.30 2.27 5.83
C ALA A 168 14.59 0.86 5.28
N ARG A 169 13.54 0.14 4.86
CA ARG A 169 13.70 -1.22 4.33
C ARG A 169 14.28 -1.27 2.93
N VAL A 170 13.96 -0.30 2.07
CA VAL A 170 14.54 -0.24 0.72
C VAL A 170 16.01 0.13 0.80
N VAL A 171 16.37 1.15 1.59
CA VAL A 171 17.78 1.53 1.81
C VAL A 171 18.58 0.34 2.35
N ALA A 172 18.09 -0.34 3.39
CA ALA A 172 18.76 -1.51 3.96
C ALA A 172 18.92 -2.68 2.97
N ALA A 173 17.94 -2.89 2.07
CA ALA A 173 17.99 -3.98 1.11
C ALA A 173 18.92 -3.71 -0.09
N THR A 174 19.03 -2.45 -0.48
CA THR A 174 19.76 -2.04 -1.69
C THR A 174 21.18 -1.57 -1.41
N GLY A 175 21.43 -1.00 -0.23
CA GLY A 175 22.65 -0.26 0.11
C GLY A 175 22.73 1.08 -0.64
N ALA A 176 21.62 1.60 -1.17
CA ALA A 176 21.57 2.90 -1.81
C ALA A 176 21.71 4.03 -0.80
N LYS A 177 22.16 5.21 -1.26
CA LYS A 177 22.20 6.41 -0.45
C LYS A 177 20.79 6.77 0.02
N ASP A 178 20.63 7.02 1.32
CA ASP A 178 19.36 7.47 1.89
C ASP A 178 19.19 8.98 1.66
N LEU A 179 18.23 9.36 0.85
CA LEU A 179 17.83 10.75 0.62
C LEU A 179 16.66 11.17 1.51
N GLY A 180 16.16 10.25 2.36
CA GLY A 180 15.13 10.52 3.35
C GLY A 180 13.73 10.64 2.80
N LEU A 181 12.90 11.36 3.56
CA LEU A 181 11.48 11.53 3.28
C LEU A 181 11.18 12.92 2.74
N VAL A 182 10.37 13.00 1.68
CA VAL A 182 9.99 14.25 1.04
C VAL A 182 8.49 14.47 1.13
N ARG A 183 8.08 15.55 1.80
CA ARG A 183 6.66 15.95 1.86
C ARG A 183 6.25 16.71 0.59
N ARG A 184 5.14 16.34 -0.05
CA ARG A 184 4.68 16.93 -1.32
C ARG A 184 3.20 17.35 -1.24
N ALA A 185 2.92 18.59 -1.63
CA ALA A 185 1.57 19.13 -1.74
C ALA A 185 1.02 19.09 -3.18
N ASP A 186 1.89 18.89 -4.14
CA ASP A 186 1.64 19.10 -5.57
C ASP A 186 1.49 17.80 -6.39
N LEU A 187 1.37 16.64 -5.74
CA LEU A 187 1.19 15.37 -6.43
C LEU A 187 -0.30 14.99 -6.51
N THR A 188 -0.85 15.06 -7.71
CA THR A 188 -2.24 14.70 -8.01
C THR A 188 -2.61 13.34 -7.45
N GLY A 189 -1.74 12.34 -7.61
CA GLY A 189 -1.98 10.98 -7.12
C GLY A 189 -2.13 10.89 -5.59
N PHE A 190 -1.52 11.80 -4.82
CA PHE A 190 -1.74 11.92 -3.39
C PHE A 190 -3.04 12.65 -3.06
N ASN A 191 -3.26 13.78 -3.74
CA ASN A 191 -4.39 14.66 -3.45
C ASN A 191 -5.76 14.03 -3.79
N TRP A 192 -5.77 12.99 -4.61
CA TRP A 192 -6.97 12.21 -4.96
C TRP A 192 -7.03 10.83 -4.28
N ALA A 193 -6.05 10.50 -3.44
CA ALA A 193 -6.05 9.25 -2.68
C ALA A 193 -6.92 9.39 -1.41
N ASN A 194 -7.79 8.39 -1.18
CA ASN A 194 -8.58 8.23 0.05
C ASN A 194 -8.07 7.04 0.88
N VAL A 195 -6.90 6.54 0.53
CA VAL A 195 -6.19 5.47 1.22
C VAL A 195 -4.76 5.92 1.47
N PRO A 196 -4.06 5.42 2.49
CA PRO A 196 -2.65 5.74 2.70
C PRO A 196 -1.85 5.57 1.42
N ALA A 197 -1.11 6.60 1.01
CA ALA A 197 -0.39 6.62 -0.25
C ALA A 197 1.03 7.16 -0.08
N ILE A 198 1.99 6.47 -0.70
CA ILE A 198 3.39 6.91 -0.79
C ILE A 198 3.89 6.75 -2.21
N LEU A 199 4.93 7.51 -2.55
CA LEU A 199 5.69 7.36 -3.80
C LEU A 199 7.15 7.16 -3.43
N ILE A 200 7.77 6.12 -3.97
CA ILE A 200 9.18 5.88 -3.77
C ILE A 200 9.94 6.14 -5.07
N GLU A 201 10.98 6.96 -4.97
CA GLU A 201 12.01 7.09 -5.99
C GLU A 201 13.10 6.07 -5.70
N GLU A 202 13.15 5.01 -6.51
CA GLU A 202 13.97 3.82 -6.29
C GLU A 202 15.44 4.02 -6.66
N GLY A 203 15.80 5.23 -7.09
CA GLY A 203 17.09 5.70 -7.56
C GLY A 203 16.94 6.62 -8.78
N PHE A 204 18.04 7.07 -9.35
CA PHE A 204 18.07 7.97 -10.50
C PHE A 204 18.41 7.22 -11.80
N MET A 205 17.47 7.18 -12.73
CA MET A 205 17.65 6.57 -14.05
C MET A 205 18.75 7.27 -14.88
N THR A 206 18.97 8.56 -14.63
CA THR A 206 19.96 9.41 -15.31
C THR A 206 21.37 9.29 -14.73
N ASN A 207 21.52 8.72 -13.53
CA ASN A 207 22.85 8.40 -13.00
C ASN A 207 23.38 7.13 -13.68
N PRO A 208 24.59 7.15 -14.30
CA PRO A 208 25.09 6.00 -15.06
C PRO A 208 25.17 4.70 -14.26
N THR A 209 25.63 4.78 -13.02
CA THR A 209 25.80 3.61 -12.14
C THR A 209 24.45 3.13 -11.63
N GLU A 210 23.62 4.03 -11.09
CA GLU A 210 22.34 3.65 -10.48
C GLU A 210 21.33 3.25 -11.55
N GLY A 211 21.24 3.97 -12.66
CA GLY A 211 20.40 3.60 -13.80
C GLY A 211 20.77 2.22 -14.39
N SER A 212 22.06 1.88 -14.43
CA SER A 212 22.50 0.53 -14.82
C SER A 212 22.01 -0.52 -13.81
N ARG A 213 22.14 -0.25 -12.49
CA ARG A 213 21.63 -1.14 -11.42
C ARG A 213 20.13 -1.34 -11.51
N LEU A 214 19.37 -0.24 -11.68
CA LEU A 214 17.90 -0.28 -11.77
C LEU A 214 17.40 -1.14 -12.95
N ARG A 215 18.14 -1.17 -14.06
CA ARG A 215 17.84 -2.05 -15.20
C ARG A 215 18.22 -3.51 -14.96
N HIS A 216 19.02 -3.80 -13.93
CA HIS A 216 19.51 -5.17 -13.69
C HIS A 216 18.56 -5.97 -12.81
N PRO A 217 18.09 -7.18 -13.21
CA PRO A 217 17.10 -7.96 -12.48
C PRO A 217 17.44 -8.27 -11.02
N ARG A 218 18.73 -8.52 -10.71
CA ARG A 218 19.17 -8.78 -9.32
C ARG A 218 18.96 -7.56 -8.41
N TYR A 219 19.18 -6.36 -8.90
CA TYR A 219 18.95 -5.14 -8.13
C TYR A 219 17.46 -4.86 -7.96
N GLN A 220 16.67 -5.05 -9.02
CA GLN A 220 15.20 -4.96 -8.94
C GLN A 220 14.61 -5.89 -7.87
N TRP A 221 15.15 -7.11 -7.73
CA TRP A 221 14.75 -8.01 -6.64
C TRP A 221 15.16 -7.50 -5.25
N LYS A 222 16.28 -6.78 -5.10
CA LYS A 222 16.65 -6.13 -3.85
C LYS A 222 15.64 -5.03 -3.49
N VAL A 223 15.31 -4.14 -4.44
CA VAL A 223 14.29 -3.12 -4.27
C VAL A 223 12.96 -3.75 -3.87
N ALA A 224 12.46 -4.70 -4.66
CA ALA A 224 11.19 -5.38 -4.38
C ALA A 224 11.15 -6.05 -3.00
N ARG A 225 12.26 -6.66 -2.54
CA ARG A 225 12.35 -7.21 -1.18
C ARG A 225 12.28 -6.13 -0.10
N GLY A 226 12.94 -4.99 -0.31
CA GLY A 226 12.85 -3.84 0.59
C GLY A 226 11.41 -3.32 0.68
N LEU A 227 10.77 -3.10 -0.46
CA LEU A 227 9.37 -2.68 -0.57
C LEU A 227 8.43 -3.65 0.15
N ALA A 228 8.57 -4.95 -0.11
CA ALA A 228 7.72 -5.97 0.51
C ALA A 228 7.91 -6.08 2.04
N ARG A 229 9.12 -5.87 2.55
CA ARG A 229 9.38 -5.82 4.00
C ARG A 229 8.79 -4.57 4.63
N GLY A 230 9.02 -3.39 4.04
CA GLY A 230 8.46 -2.13 4.53
C GLY A 230 6.93 -2.11 4.50
N THR A 231 6.33 -2.70 3.47
CA THR A 231 4.88 -2.91 3.39
C THR A 231 4.40 -3.81 4.54
N GLY A 232 5.09 -4.91 4.83
CA GLY A 232 4.73 -5.80 5.93
C GLY A 232 4.87 -5.14 7.31
N ASP A 233 5.87 -4.28 7.50
CA ASP A 233 6.02 -3.52 8.75
C ASP A 233 4.89 -2.48 8.93
N PHE A 234 4.33 -1.97 7.83
CA PHE A 234 3.23 -1.01 7.87
C PHE A 234 1.85 -1.68 7.98
N VAL A 235 1.62 -2.74 7.22
CA VAL A 235 0.37 -3.51 7.17
C VAL A 235 0.69 -4.94 7.60
N PRO A 236 0.81 -5.24 8.90
CA PRO A 236 1.05 -6.60 9.36
C PRO A 236 -0.13 -7.49 8.99
N LEU A 237 0.16 -8.74 8.65
CA LEU A 237 -0.87 -9.78 8.49
C LEU A 237 -1.30 -10.27 9.88
N PRO A 238 -2.57 -10.72 10.01
CA PRO A 238 -3.10 -11.25 11.25
C PRO A 238 -2.38 -12.54 11.67
#